data_3333fba1dc0cc3a10b852e0c44e04055
#
_entry.id   3333fba1dc0cc3a10b852e0c44e04055
#
_cell.length_a   1.000
_cell.length_b   1.000
_cell.length_c   1.000
_cell.angle_alpha   90.00
_cell.angle_beta   90.00
_cell.angle_gamma   90.00
#
_symmetry.space_group_name_H-M   'P 1'
#
loop_
_entity.id
_entity.type
_entity.pdbx_description
1 polymer ?
#
loop_
_entity_poly.entity_id
_entity_poly.type
_entity_poly.pdbx_seq_one_letter_code
_entity_poly.pdbx_strand_id
1 'polypeptide(L)'
;MAKKGPIQSRESGKSGILDGGSERSGSGAPLEGVELVERAIAVSAEWPGRLKDDDGGPGGLIELPPNVRPIVIGDLHANLENLRAIIDHDHNRADFEAGNASLIFIGDAVHDDRTGYMREMAGSVAIFDYIIRLIAEHPRNVYYIRGNHDTFDPRLRKSGIAQGIEFRDALVAVHGEEFAAAVGRFFESLPVFVIGEGFVVAHAGPPRGGLVREELINIKRYPEKYHQLMWNRVNEYHGNPSPKEYGERDLRLVLDLLNLPPETHFIVGHNPLWNDGNTTGLWLNVIGIKNHHIIVSSSGSRAPYFTLEAGKLVYKFAIDFKPEVYNYG
;
A
#
# COMPACT_ATOMS: atom_id res chain seq x y z
N MET A 1 -70.77 -34.86 45.15
CA MET A 1 -70.24 -36.06 44.46
C MET A 1 -69.63 -35.60 43.17
N ALA A 2 -68.31 -35.55 43.08
CA ALA A 2 -67.55 -35.00 41.96
C ALA A 2 -66.99 -36.16 41.14
N LYS A 3 -67.15 -36.13 39.83
CA LYS A 3 -66.44 -37.04 38.92
C LYS A 3 -65.36 -36.26 38.15
N LYS A 4 -64.12 -36.72 38.32
CA LYS A 4 -62.93 -36.32 37.59
C LYS A 4 -62.99 -36.86 36.13
N GLY A 5 -62.72 -35.99 35.14
CA GLY A 5 -62.39 -36.33 33.75
C GLY A 5 -60.94 -36.11 33.46
N PRO A 6 -60.34 -36.74 32.43
CA PRO A 6 -58.88 -36.88 32.29
C PRO A 6 -58.22 -35.69 31.59
N ILE A 7 -56.97 -35.48 31.98
CA ILE A 7 -56.05 -34.46 31.48
C ILE A 7 -55.48 -34.90 30.12
N GLN A 8 -55.69 -34.05 29.09
CA GLN A 8 -54.98 -34.18 27.83
C GLN A 8 -53.63 -33.45 27.88
N SER A 9 -52.55 -34.14 27.58
CA SER A 9 -51.22 -33.65 27.41
C SER A 9 -51.12 -32.80 26.12
N ARG A 10 -50.65 -31.57 26.24
CA ARG A 10 -50.27 -30.73 25.12
C ARG A 10 -48.78 -31.02 24.75
N GLU A 11 -48.55 -31.44 23.52
CA GLU A 11 -47.26 -31.53 22.90
C GLU A 11 -46.66 -30.12 22.70
N SER A 12 -45.42 -29.93 23.19
CA SER A 12 -44.63 -28.74 23.01
C SER A 12 -43.98 -28.75 21.63
N GLY A 13 -44.36 -27.83 20.74
CA GLY A 13 -43.69 -27.57 19.48
C GLY A 13 -42.25 -27.12 19.73
N LYS A 14 -41.31 -27.82 19.16
CA LYS A 14 -39.91 -27.38 19.02
C LYS A 14 -39.80 -26.29 18.01
N SER A 15 -39.49 -25.09 18.45
CA SER A 15 -39.02 -23.95 17.63
C SER A 15 -37.58 -24.30 17.18
N GLY A 16 -37.42 -24.51 15.88
CA GLY A 16 -36.09 -24.65 15.26
C GLY A 16 -35.40 -23.32 15.23
N ILE A 17 -34.37 -23.18 16.03
CA ILE A 17 -33.38 -22.08 15.90
C ILE A 17 -32.51 -22.45 14.69
N LEU A 18 -32.60 -21.65 13.62
CA LEU A 18 -31.68 -21.70 12.51
C LEU A 18 -30.33 -21.20 13.00
N ASP A 19 -29.44 -22.12 13.28
CA ASP A 19 -28.05 -21.88 13.58
C ASP A 19 -27.38 -21.39 12.30
N GLY A 20 -27.21 -20.06 12.19
CA GLY A 20 -26.46 -19.41 11.12
C GLY A 20 -24.94 -19.59 11.34
N GLY A 21 -24.49 -20.83 11.26
CA GLY A 21 -23.07 -21.14 11.24
C GLY A 21 -22.43 -20.52 9.99
N SER A 22 -21.65 -19.46 10.17
CA SER A 22 -20.73 -19.00 9.15
C SER A 22 -19.75 -20.15 8.88
N GLU A 23 -19.90 -20.79 7.75
CA GLU A 23 -18.92 -21.74 7.23
C GLU A 23 -17.58 -21.01 7.05
N ARG A 24 -16.67 -21.17 8.02
CA ARG A 24 -15.25 -21.02 7.78
C ARG A 24 -14.81 -22.23 6.94
N SER A 25 -15.00 -22.12 5.63
CA SER A 25 -14.49 -23.09 4.69
C SER A 25 -12.99 -22.91 4.56
N GLY A 26 -12.21 -23.91 4.91
CA GLY A 26 -10.82 -24.03 4.49
C GLY A 26 -9.86 -24.49 5.58
N SER A 27 -9.93 -25.76 5.96
CA SER A 27 -8.80 -26.45 6.64
C SER A 27 -7.78 -26.92 5.59
N GLY A 28 -7.27 -25.99 4.77
CA GLY A 28 -6.08 -26.22 3.94
C GLY A 28 -4.85 -25.82 4.77
N ALA A 29 -3.72 -26.52 4.56
CA ALA A 29 -2.43 -26.06 5.07
C ALA A 29 -2.18 -24.60 4.62
N PRO A 30 -1.48 -23.76 5.41
CA PRO A 30 -1.14 -22.42 4.98
C PRO A 30 -0.38 -22.47 3.64
N LEU A 31 -0.75 -21.57 2.71
CA LEU A 31 -0.04 -21.46 1.44
C LEU A 31 1.41 -21.05 1.70
N GLU A 32 2.35 -21.68 1.03
CA GLU A 32 3.78 -21.42 1.16
C GLU A 32 4.45 -21.37 -0.22
N GLY A 33 5.65 -20.82 -0.26
CA GLY A 33 6.46 -20.79 -1.47
C GLY A 33 5.77 -20.09 -2.64
N VAL A 34 5.93 -20.63 -3.84
CA VAL A 34 5.41 -20.04 -5.09
C VAL A 34 3.87 -19.91 -5.07
N GLU A 35 3.17 -20.84 -4.45
CA GLU A 35 1.69 -20.82 -4.39
C GLU A 35 1.16 -19.58 -3.65
N LEU A 36 1.88 -19.12 -2.64
CA LEU A 36 1.56 -17.90 -1.90
C LEU A 36 1.66 -16.66 -2.81
N VAL A 37 2.71 -16.57 -3.63
CA VAL A 37 2.90 -15.46 -4.57
C VAL A 37 1.85 -15.49 -5.68
N GLU A 38 1.57 -16.68 -6.25
CA GLU A 38 0.54 -16.84 -7.27
C GLU A 38 -0.85 -16.47 -6.73
N ARG A 39 -1.13 -16.84 -5.48
CA ARG A 39 -2.37 -16.41 -4.81
C ARG A 39 -2.44 -14.90 -4.67
N ALA A 40 -1.34 -14.24 -4.29
CA ALA A 40 -1.30 -12.79 -4.19
C ALA A 40 -1.48 -12.10 -5.56
N ILE A 41 -0.91 -12.66 -6.63
CA ILE A 41 -1.14 -12.17 -8.01
C ILE A 41 -2.64 -12.27 -8.35
N ALA A 42 -3.25 -13.44 -8.12
CA ALA A 42 -4.67 -13.65 -8.40
C ALA A 42 -5.57 -12.70 -7.59
N VAL A 43 -5.25 -12.53 -6.29
CA VAL A 43 -5.94 -11.58 -5.41
C VAL A 43 -5.80 -10.15 -5.92
N SER A 44 -4.58 -9.73 -6.26
CA SER A 44 -4.31 -8.38 -6.71
C SER A 44 -5.01 -8.02 -8.02
N ALA A 45 -5.24 -9.00 -8.88
CA ALA A 45 -5.98 -8.81 -10.13
C ALA A 45 -7.47 -8.50 -9.89
N GLU A 46 -8.03 -8.97 -8.77
CA GLU A 46 -9.45 -8.87 -8.43
C GLU A 46 -9.71 -8.00 -7.18
N TRP A 47 -8.76 -7.15 -6.78
CA TRP A 47 -8.97 -6.24 -5.65
C TRP A 47 -10.25 -5.41 -5.82
N PRO A 48 -11.05 -5.23 -4.76
CA PRO A 48 -12.21 -4.36 -4.79
C PRO A 48 -11.85 -2.97 -5.32
N GLY A 49 -12.57 -2.52 -6.34
CA GLY A 49 -12.34 -1.24 -6.99
C GLY A 49 -11.19 -1.20 -8.00
N ARG A 50 -10.46 -2.29 -8.23
CA ARG A 50 -9.48 -2.35 -9.31
C ARG A 50 -10.19 -2.43 -10.66
N LEU A 51 -9.91 -1.46 -11.51
CA LEU A 51 -10.53 -1.38 -12.83
C LEU A 51 -9.83 -2.31 -13.82
N LYS A 52 -10.58 -2.84 -14.75
CA LYS A 52 -10.03 -3.67 -15.83
C LYS A 52 -9.57 -2.78 -16.98
N ASP A 53 -8.44 -3.14 -17.58
CA ASP A 53 -7.96 -2.49 -18.81
C ASP A 53 -8.77 -2.91 -20.04
N ASP A 54 -8.47 -2.31 -21.19
CA ASP A 54 -9.20 -2.59 -22.44
C ASP A 54 -9.06 -4.04 -22.93
N ASP A 55 -8.03 -4.76 -22.46
CA ASP A 55 -7.80 -6.16 -22.80
C ASP A 55 -8.51 -7.10 -21.79
N GLY A 56 -9.25 -6.53 -20.81
CA GLY A 56 -9.95 -7.24 -19.74
C GLY A 56 -9.03 -7.70 -18.60
N GLY A 57 -7.76 -7.31 -18.63
CA GLY A 57 -6.78 -7.57 -17.59
C GLY A 57 -6.88 -6.60 -16.41
N PRO A 58 -6.06 -6.80 -15.36
CA PRO A 58 -6.02 -5.89 -14.22
C PRO A 58 -5.35 -4.56 -14.59
N GLY A 59 -6.11 -3.48 -14.55
CA GLY A 59 -5.64 -2.15 -14.89
C GLY A 59 -4.77 -1.49 -13.82
N GLY A 60 -4.27 -0.28 -14.12
CA GLY A 60 -3.37 0.47 -13.26
C GLY A 60 -4.05 1.32 -12.19
N LEU A 61 -5.40 1.39 -12.18
CA LEU A 61 -6.18 2.24 -11.29
C LEU A 61 -7.03 1.41 -10.32
N ILE A 62 -7.02 1.82 -9.04
CA ILE A 62 -7.95 1.36 -8.01
C ILE A 62 -8.82 2.54 -7.57
N GLU A 63 -10.13 2.37 -7.58
CA GLU A 63 -11.11 3.26 -6.92
C GLU A 63 -11.61 2.56 -5.67
N LEU A 64 -11.16 2.99 -4.50
CA LEU A 64 -11.47 2.31 -3.24
C LEU A 64 -12.98 2.30 -2.96
N PRO A 65 -13.51 1.19 -2.44
CA PRO A 65 -14.87 1.17 -1.93
C PRO A 65 -15.09 2.24 -0.86
N PRO A 66 -16.26 2.87 -0.81
CA PRO A 66 -16.57 3.86 0.22
C PRO A 66 -16.66 3.21 1.62
N ASN A 67 -16.54 4.04 2.65
CA ASN A 67 -16.71 3.66 4.07
C ASN A 67 -15.69 2.67 4.63
N VAL A 68 -14.56 2.46 3.97
CA VAL A 68 -13.44 1.69 4.51
C VAL A 68 -12.33 2.64 4.92
N ARG A 69 -11.91 2.58 6.18
CA ARG A 69 -10.84 3.46 6.70
C ARG A 69 -9.49 3.10 6.06
N PRO A 70 -8.84 4.00 5.32
CA PRO A 70 -7.53 3.73 4.77
C PRO A 70 -6.44 3.81 5.85
N ILE A 71 -5.41 2.99 5.72
CA ILE A 71 -4.13 3.09 6.41
C ILE A 71 -3.07 3.17 5.30
N VAL A 72 -2.68 4.40 4.93
CA VAL A 72 -1.72 4.64 3.84
C VAL A 72 -0.31 4.59 4.39
N ILE A 73 0.49 3.68 3.88
CA ILE A 73 1.85 3.36 4.33
C ILE A 73 2.82 3.77 3.23
N GLY A 74 3.74 4.67 3.57
CA GLY A 74 4.81 5.14 2.67
C GLY A 74 5.91 4.10 2.44
N ASP A 75 6.95 4.52 1.71
CA ASP A 75 8.13 3.71 1.43
C ASP A 75 8.67 3.07 2.72
N LEU A 76 8.88 1.76 2.71
CA LEU A 76 9.31 1.00 3.89
C LEU A 76 10.78 0.59 3.84
N HIS A 77 11.36 0.48 2.66
CA HIS A 77 12.80 0.20 2.49
C HIS A 77 13.34 -0.86 3.46
N ALA A 78 12.72 -2.04 3.44
CA ALA A 78 13.03 -3.19 4.29
C ALA A 78 12.78 -3.01 5.80
N ASN A 79 12.10 -1.94 6.24
CA ASN A 79 11.82 -1.68 7.65
C ASN A 79 10.52 -2.41 8.11
N LEU A 80 10.64 -3.71 8.37
CA LEU A 80 9.53 -4.54 8.85
C LEU A 80 9.04 -4.13 10.25
N GLU A 81 9.93 -3.58 11.08
CA GLU A 81 9.56 -3.13 12.45
C GLU A 81 8.58 -1.97 12.39
N ASN A 82 8.84 -0.99 11.52
CA ASN A 82 7.92 0.13 11.32
C ASN A 82 6.58 -0.35 10.75
N LEU A 83 6.59 -1.29 9.81
CA LEU A 83 5.35 -1.87 9.28
C LEU A 83 4.52 -2.53 10.39
N ARG A 84 5.15 -3.34 11.22
CA ARG A 84 4.47 -3.99 12.38
C ARG A 84 3.94 -2.95 13.36
N ALA A 85 4.75 -1.94 13.68
CA ALA A 85 4.32 -0.86 14.55
C ALA A 85 3.07 -0.15 14.01
N ILE A 86 3.00 0.16 12.70
CA ILE A 86 1.83 0.78 12.07
C ILE A 86 0.60 -0.14 12.19
N ILE A 87 0.75 -1.43 11.90
CA ILE A 87 -0.36 -2.39 11.98
C ILE A 87 -0.85 -2.55 13.42
N ASP A 88 0.04 -2.51 14.42
CA ASP A 88 -0.30 -2.68 15.83
C ASP A 88 -0.73 -1.37 16.53
N HIS A 89 -0.58 -0.21 15.86
CA HIS A 89 -0.92 1.07 16.45
C HIS A 89 -2.42 1.29 16.55
N ASP A 90 -2.87 1.88 17.66
CA ASP A 90 -4.29 2.18 17.94
C ASP A 90 -5.18 0.92 17.73
N HIS A 91 -6.19 1.06 16.86
CA HIS A 91 -7.13 -0.01 16.48
C HIS A 91 -6.84 -0.60 15.09
N ASN A 92 -5.69 -0.26 14.48
CA ASN A 92 -5.41 -0.62 13.09
C ASN A 92 -5.55 -2.12 12.83
N ARG A 93 -4.95 -2.97 13.69
CA ARG A 93 -5.03 -4.42 13.56
C ARG A 93 -6.46 -4.92 13.65
N ALA A 94 -7.19 -4.51 14.69
CA ALA A 94 -8.56 -4.97 14.93
C ALA A 94 -9.50 -4.53 13.78
N ASP A 95 -9.39 -3.28 13.33
CA ASP A 95 -10.19 -2.77 12.21
C ASP A 95 -9.83 -3.45 10.89
N PHE A 96 -8.55 -3.70 10.66
CA PHE A 96 -8.06 -4.39 9.47
C PHE A 96 -8.56 -5.85 9.43
N GLU A 97 -8.40 -6.61 10.52
CA GLU A 97 -8.86 -8.00 10.61
C GLU A 97 -10.39 -8.13 10.52
N ALA A 98 -11.12 -7.12 11.00
CA ALA A 98 -12.57 -7.02 10.85
C ALA A 98 -13.04 -6.57 9.45
N GLY A 99 -12.12 -6.15 8.57
CA GLY A 99 -12.44 -5.61 7.24
C GLY A 99 -12.96 -4.17 7.24
N ASN A 100 -12.86 -3.46 8.39
CA ASN A 100 -13.25 -2.06 8.54
C ASN A 100 -12.14 -1.08 8.12
N ALA A 101 -10.90 -1.56 7.99
CA ALA A 101 -9.78 -0.78 7.49
C ALA A 101 -9.05 -1.49 6.35
N SER A 102 -8.40 -0.72 5.48
CA SER A 102 -7.56 -1.23 4.39
C SER A 102 -6.14 -0.73 4.53
N LEU A 103 -5.17 -1.63 4.38
CA LEU A 103 -3.76 -1.29 4.24
C LEU A 103 -3.50 -0.89 2.78
N ILE A 104 -2.86 0.24 2.56
CA ILE A 104 -2.50 0.76 1.23
C ILE A 104 -1.00 1.05 1.22
N PHE A 105 -0.23 0.17 0.61
CA PHE A 105 1.20 0.33 0.41
C PHE A 105 1.45 1.14 -0.86
N ILE A 106 2.26 2.19 -0.77
CA ILE A 106 2.55 3.05 -1.91
C ILE A 106 3.79 2.63 -2.71
N GLY A 107 4.26 1.39 -2.54
CA GLY A 107 5.44 0.84 -3.19
C GLY A 107 6.70 0.94 -2.33
N ASP A 108 7.82 0.49 -2.90
CA ASP A 108 9.14 0.56 -2.29
C ASP A 108 9.19 -0.03 -0.86
N ALA A 109 8.59 -1.20 -0.68
CA ALA A 109 8.68 -1.91 0.59
C ALA A 109 10.04 -2.58 0.78
N VAL A 110 10.70 -2.94 -0.31
CA VAL A 110 12.00 -3.65 -0.32
C VAL A 110 13.18 -2.67 -0.49
N HIS A 111 14.40 -3.18 -0.37
CA HIS A 111 15.68 -2.47 -0.53
C HIS A 111 16.02 -1.48 0.59
N ASP A 112 16.92 -1.88 1.47
CA ASP A 112 17.45 -0.98 2.49
C ASP A 112 18.19 0.20 1.83
N ASP A 113 17.80 1.40 2.18
CA ASP A 113 18.34 2.66 1.64
C ASP A 113 19.55 3.19 2.41
N ARG A 114 19.81 2.65 3.59
CA ARG A 114 20.88 3.13 4.46
C ARG A 114 22.24 2.84 3.83
N THR A 115 23.12 3.82 3.87
CA THR A 115 24.50 3.69 3.38
C THR A 115 25.20 2.53 4.09
N GLY A 116 25.79 1.62 3.31
CA GLY A 116 26.46 0.41 3.81
C GLY A 116 25.59 -0.83 3.87
N TYR A 117 24.25 -0.70 3.83
CA TYR A 117 23.29 -1.82 3.90
C TYR A 117 22.60 -2.16 2.57
N MET A 118 22.84 -1.40 1.52
CA MET A 118 22.13 -1.52 0.23
C MET A 118 22.27 -2.88 -0.47
N ARG A 119 23.21 -3.74 -0.07
CA ARG A 119 23.35 -5.11 -0.57
C ARG A 119 22.77 -6.16 0.36
N GLU A 120 22.34 -5.76 1.54
CA GLU A 120 21.78 -6.68 2.52
C GLU A 120 20.30 -6.90 2.25
N MET A 121 19.96 -8.07 1.71
CA MET A 121 18.59 -8.34 1.25
C MET A 121 17.74 -9.14 2.24
N ALA A 122 18.31 -9.60 3.37
CA ALA A 122 17.53 -10.36 4.36
C ALA A 122 16.30 -9.61 4.88
N GLY A 123 16.44 -8.31 5.15
CA GLY A 123 15.30 -7.45 5.53
C GLY A 123 14.28 -7.29 4.41
N SER A 124 14.75 -7.19 3.14
CA SER A 124 13.88 -7.11 1.96
C SER A 124 13.09 -8.39 1.75
N VAL A 125 13.71 -9.57 1.92
CA VAL A 125 13.01 -10.86 1.85
C VAL A 125 11.98 -10.96 2.96
N ALA A 126 12.36 -10.65 4.22
CA ALA A 126 11.46 -10.76 5.36
C ALA A 126 10.21 -9.85 5.26
N ILE A 127 10.38 -8.60 4.81
CA ILE A 127 9.24 -7.69 4.66
C ILE A 127 8.38 -8.08 3.46
N PHE A 128 8.98 -8.55 2.36
CA PHE A 128 8.24 -9.04 1.20
C PHE A 128 7.38 -10.26 1.57
N ASP A 129 7.97 -11.26 2.23
CA ASP A 129 7.24 -12.46 2.69
C ASP A 129 6.06 -12.09 3.60
N TYR A 130 6.26 -11.10 4.47
CA TYR A 130 5.20 -10.61 5.34
C TYR A 130 4.05 -9.94 4.56
N ILE A 131 4.38 -9.04 3.62
CA ILE A 131 3.38 -8.31 2.82
C ILE A 131 2.64 -9.25 1.88
N ILE A 132 3.35 -10.17 1.20
CA ILE A 132 2.72 -11.09 0.26
C ILE A 132 1.73 -12.01 0.96
N ARG A 133 2.04 -12.42 2.21
CA ARG A 133 1.12 -13.17 3.06
C ARG A 133 -0.10 -12.35 3.45
N LEU A 134 0.07 -11.09 3.85
CA LEU A 134 -1.06 -10.19 4.12
C LEU A 134 -1.99 -10.06 2.91
N ILE A 135 -1.44 -9.90 1.69
CA ILE A 135 -2.24 -9.81 0.46
C ILE A 135 -3.02 -11.11 0.22
N ALA A 136 -2.36 -12.26 0.36
CA ALA A 136 -3.00 -13.56 0.10
C ALA A 136 -4.10 -13.91 1.12
N GLU A 137 -3.89 -13.57 2.39
CA GLU A 137 -4.80 -13.87 3.50
C GLU A 137 -5.94 -12.85 3.63
N HIS A 138 -5.73 -11.59 3.18
CA HIS A 138 -6.70 -10.50 3.28
C HIS A 138 -7.03 -9.91 1.89
N PRO A 139 -7.69 -10.67 1.01
CA PRO A 139 -7.84 -10.36 -0.41
C PRO A 139 -8.67 -9.10 -0.71
N ARG A 140 -9.34 -8.53 0.29
CA ARG A 140 -10.28 -7.44 0.07
C ARG A 140 -9.83 -6.09 0.63
N ASN A 141 -8.80 -6.06 1.45
CA ASN A 141 -8.42 -4.86 2.21
C ASN A 141 -6.90 -4.67 2.38
N VAL A 142 -6.09 -5.36 1.57
CA VAL A 142 -4.66 -5.07 1.42
C VAL A 142 -4.39 -4.71 -0.02
N TYR A 143 -3.92 -3.49 -0.26
CA TYR A 143 -3.60 -2.95 -1.57
C TYR A 143 -2.11 -2.59 -1.62
N TYR A 144 -1.49 -2.85 -2.75
CA TYR A 144 -0.09 -2.50 -3.00
C TYR A 144 0.02 -1.87 -4.38
N ILE A 145 0.46 -0.62 -4.48
CA ILE A 145 0.80 0.00 -5.76
C ILE A 145 2.29 -0.10 -6.01
N ARG A 146 2.67 -0.12 -7.29
CA ARG A 146 4.06 -0.29 -7.69
C ARG A 146 4.91 0.93 -7.36
N GLY A 147 6.07 0.70 -6.74
CA GLY A 147 7.15 1.66 -6.61
C GLY A 147 8.27 1.45 -7.64
N ASN A 148 9.21 2.35 -7.69
CA ASN A 148 10.31 2.27 -8.65
C ASN A 148 11.34 1.18 -8.30
N HIS A 149 11.41 0.78 -7.04
CA HIS A 149 12.26 -0.32 -6.59
C HIS A 149 11.58 -1.71 -6.73
N ASP A 150 10.27 -1.77 -7.01
CA ASP A 150 9.54 -3.03 -7.18
C ASP A 150 9.79 -3.62 -8.57
N THR A 151 11.04 -4.01 -8.84
CA THR A 151 11.49 -4.50 -10.14
C THR A 151 12.82 -5.27 -10.05
N PHE A 152 13.05 -6.15 -11.04
CA PHE A 152 14.35 -6.82 -11.25
C PHE A 152 15.13 -6.25 -12.44
N ASP A 153 14.83 -5.03 -12.89
CA ASP A 153 15.52 -4.42 -14.01
C ASP A 153 16.99 -4.10 -13.65
N PRO A 154 17.99 -4.74 -14.30
CA PRO A 154 19.39 -4.56 -13.98
C PRO A 154 19.94 -3.16 -14.32
N ARG A 155 19.19 -2.40 -15.11
CA ARG A 155 19.56 -1.02 -15.49
C ARG A 155 19.33 -0.04 -14.35
N LEU A 156 18.41 -0.38 -13.42
CA LEU A 156 18.10 0.46 -12.26
C LEU A 156 19.11 0.24 -11.16
N ARG A 157 19.93 1.27 -10.91
CA ARG A 157 21.04 1.20 -9.96
C ARG A 157 20.99 2.37 -8.99
N LYS A 158 21.22 2.08 -7.71
CA LYS A 158 21.44 3.08 -6.66
C LYS A 158 22.88 2.94 -6.16
N SER A 159 23.66 4.02 -6.19
CA SER A 159 25.09 3.99 -5.81
C SER A 159 25.88 2.87 -6.51
N GLY A 160 25.57 2.58 -7.78
CA GLY A 160 26.20 1.51 -8.57
C GLY A 160 25.70 0.09 -8.29
N ILE A 161 24.81 -0.11 -7.34
CA ILE A 161 24.25 -1.40 -6.96
C ILE A 161 22.93 -1.61 -7.70
N ALA A 162 22.79 -2.73 -8.42
CA ALA A 162 21.52 -3.14 -9.04
C ALA A 162 20.67 -3.87 -8.00
N GLN A 163 20.04 -3.10 -7.08
CA GLN A 163 19.36 -3.65 -5.91
C GLN A 163 18.26 -4.66 -6.27
N GLY A 164 17.54 -4.45 -7.38
CA GLY A 164 16.55 -5.42 -7.86
C GLY A 164 17.15 -6.80 -8.22
N ILE A 165 18.40 -6.83 -8.73
CA ILE A 165 19.11 -8.09 -9.00
C ILE A 165 19.58 -8.73 -7.70
N GLU A 166 20.18 -7.96 -6.78
CA GLU A 166 20.58 -8.46 -5.46
C GLU A 166 19.38 -9.06 -4.72
N PHE A 167 18.21 -8.42 -4.81
CA PHE A 167 16.98 -8.94 -4.21
C PHE A 167 16.47 -10.22 -4.88
N ARG A 168 16.46 -10.25 -6.23
CA ARG A 168 16.11 -11.48 -6.96
C ARG A 168 17.00 -12.64 -6.55
N ASP A 169 18.33 -12.42 -6.49
CA ASP A 169 19.27 -13.46 -6.15
C ASP A 169 19.09 -13.93 -4.68
N ALA A 170 18.74 -13.01 -3.77
CA ALA A 170 18.37 -13.37 -2.39
C ALA A 170 17.10 -14.23 -2.33
N LEU A 171 16.06 -13.87 -3.10
CA LEU A 171 14.85 -14.67 -3.20
C LEU A 171 15.13 -16.07 -3.76
N VAL A 172 15.99 -16.17 -4.79
CA VAL A 172 16.42 -17.48 -5.33
C VAL A 172 17.12 -18.32 -4.27
N ALA A 173 18.02 -17.69 -3.49
CA ALA A 173 18.76 -18.39 -2.45
C ALA A 173 17.86 -18.92 -1.30
N VAL A 174 16.77 -18.19 -0.98
CA VAL A 174 15.86 -18.54 0.13
C VAL A 174 14.71 -19.43 -0.34
N HIS A 175 14.10 -19.11 -1.47
CA HIS A 175 12.83 -19.69 -1.93
C HIS A 175 12.92 -20.43 -3.27
N GLY A 176 14.00 -20.27 -4.03
CA GLY A 176 14.20 -20.88 -5.34
C GLY A 176 13.78 -20.00 -6.52
N GLU A 177 14.17 -20.43 -7.73
CA GLU A 177 13.97 -19.67 -8.99
C GLU A 177 12.49 -19.45 -9.33
N GLU A 178 11.64 -20.44 -9.10
CA GLU A 178 10.20 -20.33 -9.42
C GLU A 178 9.51 -19.24 -8.58
N PHE A 179 9.87 -19.15 -7.30
CA PHE A 179 9.39 -18.11 -6.41
C PHE A 179 9.85 -16.73 -6.89
N ALA A 180 11.15 -16.55 -7.17
CA ALA A 180 11.68 -15.29 -7.66
C ALA A 180 11.03 -14.87 -8.99
N ALA A 181 10.78 -15.80 -9.91
CA ALA A 181 10.09 -15.54 -11.16
C ALA A 181 8.63 -15.10 -10.91
N ALA A 182 7.93 -15.72 -9.95
CA ALA A 182 6.58 -15.30 -9.55
C ALA A 182 6.56 -13.89 -8.96
N VAL A 183 7.55 -13.54 -8.11
CA VAL A 183 7.70 -12.17 -7.58
C VAL A 183 7.88 -11.15 -8.70
N GLY A 184 8.67 -11.47 -9.72
CA GLY A 184 8.80 -10.60 -10.90
C GLY A 184 7.45 -10.36 -11.59
N ARG A 185 6.63 -11.41 -11.78
CA ARG A 185 5.27 -11.29 -12.33
C ARG A 185 4.34 -10.47 -11.41
N PHE A 186 4.45 -10.65 -10.10
CA PHE A 186 3.71 -9.85 -9.13
C PHE A 186 4.00 -8.37 -9.30
N PHE A 187 5.26 -7.95 -9.29
CA PHE A 187 5.65 -6.55 -9.49
C PHE A 187 5.13 -5.98 -10.81
N GLU A 188 5.23 -6.75 -11.92
CA GLU A 188 4.71 -6.32 -13.21
C GLU A 188 3.17 -6.23 -13.26
N SER A 189 2.47 -6.92 -12.37
CA SER A 189 1.00 -6.93 -12.31
C SER A 189 0.42 -5.78 -11.50
N LEU A 190 1.23 -5.07 -10.71
CA LEU A 190 0.76 -4.08 -9.74
C LEU A 190 0.11 -2.85 -10.38
N PRO A 191 -0.93 -2.28 -9.75
CA PRO A 191 -1.49 -0.98 -10.12
C PRO A 191 -0.52 0.15 -9.73
N VAL A 192 -0.82 1.38 -10.17
CA VAL A 192 0.07 2.54 -9.95
C VAL A 192 -0.63 3.71 -9.28
N PHE A 193 -1.96 3.66 -9.16
CA PHE A 193 -2.73 4.78 -8.65
C PHE A 193 -3.95 4.31 -7.86
N VAL A 194 -4.24 5.00 -6.77
CA VAL A 194 -5.42 4.76 -5.94
C VAL A 194 -6.20 6.06 -5.78
N ILE A 195 -7.52 6.00 -5.97
CA ILE A 195 -8.45 7.07 -5.63
C ILE A 195 -9.29 6.61 -4.44
N GLY A 196 -9.26 7.38 -3.36
CA GLY A 196 -10.11 7.21 -2.18
C GLY A 196 -10.97 8.44 -1.92
N GLU A 197 -11.78 8.39 -0.89
CA GLU A 197 -12.63 9.51 -0.49
C GLU A 197 -11.78 10.69 0.04
N GLY A 198 -11.69 11.76 -0.76
CA GLY A 198 -10.93 12.96 -0.41
C GLY A 198 -9.40 12.86 -0.56
N PHE A 199 -8.88 11.75 -1.10
CA PHE A 199 -7.45 11.60 -1.34
C PHE A 199 -7.14 10.75 -2.58
N VAL A 200 -5.95 10.94 -3.10
CA VAL A 200 -5.33 10.07 -4.11
C VAL A 200 -3.94 9.67 -3.66
N VAL A 201 -3.49 8.50 -4.11
CA VAL A 201 -2.17 7.95 -3.80
C VAL A 201 -1.48 7.50 -5.08
N ALA A 202 -0.23 7.89 -5.25
CA ALA A 202 0.69 7.36 -6.24
C ALA A 202 2.07 7.14 -5.58
N HIS A 203 2.95 6.35 -6.20
CA HIS A 203 4.29 6.18 -5.64
C HIS A 203 5.11 7.46 -5.76
N ALA A 204 5.16 8.04 -6.97
CA ALA A 204 5.85 9.32 -7.24
C ALA A 204 4.84 10.38 -7.73
N GLY A 205 5.34 11.54 -8.10
CA GLY A 205 4.50 12.64 -8.55
C GLY A 205 3.81 12.41 -9.89
N PRO A 206 2.83 13.25 -10.21
CA PRO A 206 2.05 13.09 -11.42
C PRO A 206 2.88 13.34 -12.69
N PRO A 207 2.47 12.77 -13.84
CA PRO A 207 3.08 13.05 -15.12
C PRO A 207 2.88 14.49 -15.55
N ARG A 208 3.90 15.04 -16.20
CA ARG A 208 3.82 16.30 -16.90
C ARG A 208 2.77 16.23 -18.03
N GLY A 209 1.92 17.23 -18.13
CA GLY A 209 0.83 17.26 -19.10
C GLY A 209 -0.42 16.52 -18.66
N GLY A 210 -0.46 16.04 -17.43
CA GLY A 210 -1.63 15.42 -16.82
C GLY A 210 -1.84 13.96 -17.17
N LEU A 211 -2.91 13.41 -16.62
CA LEU A 211 -3.26 12.00 -16.73
C LEU A 211 -4.77 11.86 -16.58
N VAL A 212 -5.43 11.28 -17.57
CA VAL A 212 -6.86 11.01 -17.50
C VAL A 212 -7.13 9.60 -16.98
N ARG A 213 -8.36 9.35 -16.55
CA ARG A 213 -8.78 8.07 -15.95
C ARG A 213 -8.50 6.88 -16.87
N GLU A 214 -8.82 7.02 -18.17
CA GLU A 214 -8.58 6.01 -19.19
C GLU A 214 -7.08 5.63 -19.32
N GLU A 215 -6.20 6.62 -19.27
CA GLU A 215 -4.76 6.39 -19.32
C GLU A 215 -4.24 5.70 -18.05
N LEU A 216 -4.82 6.00 -16.88
CA LEU A 216 -4.50 5.29 -15.64
C LEU A 216 -4.91 3.81 -15.70
N ILE A 217 -6.09 3.55 -16.20
CA ILE A 217 -6.60 2.18 -16.38
C ILE A 217 -5.65 1.39 -17.31
N ASN A 218 -5.30 2.00 -18.45
CA ASN A 218 -4.46 1.40 -19.49
C ASN A 218 -2.99 1.81 -19.39
N ILE A 219 -2.46 2.08 -18.21
CA ILE A 219 -1.19 2.78 -18.01
C ILE A 219 0.01 2.13 -18.72
N LYS A 220 0.01 0.83 -18.90
CA LYS A 220 1.06 0.09 -19.61
C LYS A 220 1.17 0.48 -21.09
N ARG A 221 0.12 1.05 -21.68
CA ARG A 221 0.13 1.61 -23.06
C ARG A 221 0.75 3.01 -23.13
N TYR A 222 1.03 3.63 -21.97
CA TYR A 222 1.59 4.98 -21.85
C TYR A 222 2.93 4.97 -21.10
N PRO A 223 4.00 4.37 -21.66
CA PRO A 223 5.25 4.08 -20.95
C PRO A 223 5.92 5.30 -20.34
N GLU A 224 5.82 6.49 -20.98
CA GLU A 224 6.39 7.72 -20.43
C GLU A 224 5.63 8.19 -19.18
N LYS A 225 4.30 8.15 -19.20
CA LYS A 225 3.47 8.50 -18.04
C LYS A 225 3.63 7.48 -16.91
N TYR A 226 3.70 6.19 -17.26
CA TYR A 226 4.01 5.12 -16.33
C TYR A 226 5.36 5.35 -15.65
N HIS A 227 6.41 5.66 -16.43
CA HIS A 227 7.72 5.98 -15.87
C HIS A 227 7.67 7.20 -14.94
N GLN A 228 6.95 8.25 -15.30
CA GLN A 228 6.84 9.45 -14.49
C GLN A 228 6.14 9.18 -13.14
N LEU A 229 5.08 8.35 -13.12
CA LEU A 229 4.42 7.93 -11.87
C LEU A 229 5.33 7.14 -10.93
N MET A 230 6.44 6.59 -11.44
CA MET A 230 7.43 5.87 -10.63
C MET A 230 8.63 6.74 -10.22
N TRP A 231 8.92 7.83 -10.95
CA TRP A 231 10.22 8.50 -10.83
C TRP A 231 10.18 10.01 -10.67
N ASN A 232 9.04 10.68 -10.92
CA ASN A 232 8.97 12.14 -10.82
C ASN A 232 9.14 12.59 -9.37
N ARG A 233 9.97 13.60 -9.17
CA ARG A 233 10.19 14.27 -7.89
C ARG A 233 9.60 15.66 -7.88
N VAL A 234 9.24 16.16 -6.69
CA VAL A 234 8.79 17.54 -6.57
C VAL A 234 9.91 18.51 -6.94
N ASN A 235 9.58 19.55 -7.70
CA ASN A 235 10.51 20.65 -7.96
C ASN A 235 10.60 21.57 -6.74
N GLU A 236 11.65 21.40 -5.96
CA GLU A 236 11.88 22.15 -4.71
C GLU A 236 12.38 23.59 -4.96
N TYR A 237 12.84 23.91 -6.17
CA TYR A 237 13.53 25.16 -6.46
C TYR A 237 12.66 26.27 -7.05
N HIS A 238 11.34 26.12 -7.08
CA HIS A 238 10.37 27.10 -7.57
C HIS A 238 10.60 27.59 -9.01
N GLY A 239 11.46 26.93 -9.77
CA GLY A 239 11.68 27.18 -11.20
C GLY A 239 10.72 26.39 -12.08
N ASN A 240 10.96 26.40 -13.39
CA ASN A 240 10.26 25.50 -14.29
C ASN A 240 10.70 24.05 -14.01
N PRO A 241 9.79 23.13 -13.70
CA PRO A 241 10.12 21.73 -13.46
C PRO A 241 10.87 21.14 -14.68
N SER A 242 11.92 20.37 -14.41
CA SER A 242 12.56 19.54 -15.41
C SER A 242 11.62 18.42 -15.90
N PRO A 243 11.95 17.67 -16.97
CA PRO A 243 11.14 16.53 -17.40
C PRO A 243 10.98 15.40 -16.35
N LYS A 244 11.82 15.42 -15.30
CA LYS A 244 11.80 14.45 -14.21
C LYS A 244 11.19 15.00 -12.91
N GLU A 245 10.59 16.19 -12.99
CA GLU A 245 10.02 16.89 -11.86
C GLU A 245 8.58 17.30 -12.14
N TYR A 246 7.83 17.48 -11.07
CA TYR A 246 6.46 18.02 -11.11
C TYR A 246 6.34 19.21 -10.14
N GLY A 247 5.31 20.01 -10.34
CA GLY A 247 4.96 21.11 -9.46
C GLY A 247 3.46 21.19 -9.20
N GLU A 248 3.02 22.27 -8.56
CA GLU A 248 1.60 22.46 -8.22
C GLU A 248 0.67 22.37 -9.44
N ARG A 249 1.10 22.93 -10.57
CA ARG A 249 0.31 22.91 -11.82
C ARG A 249 0.02 21.49 -12.28
N ASP A 250 0.99 20.58 -12.18
CA ASP A 250 0.83 19.19 -12.63
C ASP A 250 -0.13 18.44 -11.69
N LEU A 251 -0.04 18.68 -10.36
CA LEU A 251 -0.97 18.14 -9.39
C LEU A 251 -2.41 18.58 -9.63
N ARG A 252 -2.62 19.91 -9.80
CA ARG A 252 -3.95 20.48 -10.07
C ARG A 252 -4.53 19.95 -11.36
N LEU A 253 -3.72 19.86 -12.41
CA LEU A 253 -4.14 19.35 -13.70
C LEU A 253 -4.62 17.90 -13.63
N VAL A 254 -3.91 17.04 -12.89
CA VAL A 254 -4.35 15.63 -12.73
C VAL A 254 -5.66 15.54 -11.95
N LEU A 255 -5.81 16.28 -10.85
CA LEU A 255 -7.08 16.30 -10.10
C LEU A 255 -8.24 16.78 -10.98
N ASP A 256 -8.04 17.81 -11.77
CA ASP A 256 -9.04 18.35 -12.70
C ASP A 256 -9.42 17.33 -13.78
N LEU A 257 -8.43 16.72 -14.44
CA LEU A 257 -8.63 15.68 -15.46
C LEU A 257 -9.32 14.41 -14.92
N LEU A 258 -9.15 14.14 -13.65
CA LEU A 258 -9.84 13.03 -12.97
C LEU A 258 -11.22 13.44 -12.42
N ASN A 259 -11.65 14.69 -12.60
CA ASN A 259 -12.88 15.28 -12.05
C ASN A 259 -12.94 15.16 -10.50
N LEU A 260 -11.79 15.30 -9.84
CA LEU A 260 -11.70 15.29 -8.38
C LEU A 260 -11.72 16.72 -7.82
N PRO A 261 -12.30 16.93 -6.62
CA PRO A 261 -12.31 18.22 -5.96
C PRO A 261 -10.90 18.81 -5.78
N PRO A 262 -10.68 20.11 -5.93
CA PRO A 262 -9.36 20.73 -5.79
C PRO A 262 -8.76 20.63 -4.38
N GLU A 263 -9.60 20.35 -3.37
CA GLU A 263 -9.21 20.06 -1.99
C GLU A 263 -8.75 18.61 -1.75
N THR A 264 -8.85 17.73 -2.76
CA THR A 264 -8.38 16.35 -2.66
C THR A 264 -6.90 16.31 -2.28
N HIS A 265 -6.57 15.50 -1.28
CA HIS A 265 -5.19 15.30 -0.85
C HIS A 265 -4.44 14.43 -1.85
N PHE A 266 -3.24 14.85 -2.24
CA PHE A 266 -2.35 14.08 -3.10
C PHE A 266 -1.17 13.56 -2.28
N ILE A 267 -1.10 12.24 -2.08
CA ILE A 267 -0.10 11.57 -1.23
C ILE A 267 0.86 10.80 -2.11
N VAL A 268 2.16 10.99 -1.91
CA VAL A 268 3.24 10.26 -2.60
C VAL A 268 4.34 9.83 -1.63
N GLY A 269 5.19 8.91 -2.06
CA GLY A 269 6.47 8.55 -1.44
C GLY A 269 7.64 9.05 -2.25
N HIS A 270 8.60 8.17 -2.56
CA HIS A 270 9.69 8.30 -3.51
C HIS A 270 10.71 9.42 -3.22
N ASN A 271 10.30 10.55 -2.68
CA ASN A 271 11.20 11.67 -2.39
C ASN A 271 11.98 11.42 -1.11
N PRO A 272 13.33 11.47 -1.13
CA PRO A 272 14.12 11.33 0.08
C PRO A 272 13.95 12.57 0.95
N LEU A 273 13.49 12.38 2.20
CA LEU A 273 13.26 13.46 3.17
C LEU A 273 14.49 13.79 4.02
N TRP A 274 15.52 12.97 3.97
CA TRP A 274 16.73 13.14 4.76
C TRP A 274 17.61 14.32 4.29
N ASN A 275 17.47 14.79 3.05
CA ASN A 275 18.21 15.95 2.54
C ASN A 275 17.91 17.22 3.33
N ASP A 276 16.69 17.36 3.88
CA ASP A 276 16.25 18.53 4.63
C ASP A 276 16.34 18.35 6.15
N GLY A 277 17.00 17.28 6.61
CA GLY A 277 17.06 16.93 8.03
C GLY A 277 15.71 16.48 8.60
N ASN A 278 14.76 16.11 7.76
CA ASN A 278 13.45 15.59 8.17
C ASN A 278 13.60 14.17 8.73
N THR A 279 13.42 14.04 10.03
CA THR A 279 13.49 12.75 10.73
C THR A 279 12.12 12.13 10.99
N THR A 280 11.04 12.81 10.61
CA THR A 280 9.67 12.34 10.88
C THR A 280 9.13 11.39 9.82
N GLY A 281 9.68 11.44 8.60
CA GLY A 281 9.17 10.71 7.45
C GLY A 281 7.92 11.32 6.82
N LEU A 282 7.54 12.55 7.21
CA LEU A 282 6.39 13.28 6.66
C LEU A 282 6.79 14.69 6.21
N TRP A 283 6.35 15.06 5.02
CA TRP A 283 6.37 16.43 4.54
C TRP A 283 4.96 16.85 4.13
N LEU A 284 4.34 17.66 4.97
CA LEU A 284 2.97 18.11 4.76
C LEU A 284 2.96 19.43 3.99
N ASN A 285 2.01 19.58 3.04
CA ASN A 285 1.90 20.75 2.18
C ASN A 285 3.25 21.11 1.52
N VAL A 286 3.80 20.10 0.84
CA VAL A 286 5.13 20.11 0.23
C VAL A 286 5.38 21.39 -0.53
N ILE A 287 6.48 22.09 -0.23
CA ILE A 287 6.86 23.40 -0.79
C ILE A 287 5.72 24.45 -0.81
N GLY A 288 4.76 24.36 0.15
CA GLY A 288 3.60 25.25 0.23
C GLY A 288 2.40 24.82 -0.64
N ILE A 289 2.48 23.73 -1.38
CA ILE A 289 1.35 23.19 -2.15
C ILE A 289 0.34 22.56 -1.19
N LYS A 290 -0.80 23.23 -1.02
CA LYS A 290 -1.87 22.80 -0.13
C LYS A 290 -2.39 21.41 -0.50
N ASN A 291 -2.56 20.54 0.49
CA ASN A 291 -3.04 19.17 0.36
C ASN A 291 -2.14 18.24 -0.46
N HIS A 292 -0.87 18.61 -0.65
CA HIS A 292 0.14 17.71 -1.20
C HIS A 292 1.09 17.23 -0.10
N HIS A 293 1.29 15.90 0.01
CA HIS A 293 2.05 15.29 1.07
C HIS A 293 3.01 14.23 0.55
N ILE A 294 4.19 14.17 1.17
CA ILE A 294 5.16 13.09 0.96
C ILE A 294 5.27 12.28 2.24
N ILE A 295 5.27 10.95 2.12
CA ILE A 295 5.37 10.03 3.23
C ILE A 295 6.42 8.94 2.96
N VAL A 296 7.34 8.75 3.91
CA VAL A 296 8.36 7.71 3.92
C VAL A 296 8.30 7.00 5.27
N SER A 297 7.62 5.88 5.32
CA SER A 297 7.34 5.16 6.57
C SER A 297 8.55 4.44 7.15
N SER A 298 9.63 4.28 6.36
CA SER A 298 10.92 3.78 6.84
C SER A 298 11.73 4.82 7.60
N SER A 299 11.42 6.13 7.43
CA SER A 299 12.21 7.22 8.00
C SER A 299 12.11 7.28 9.51
N GLY A 300 13.25 7.40 10.13
CA GLY A 300 13.37 7.60 11.58
C GLY A 300 12.75 6.47 12.40
N SER A 301 12.60 6.73 13.67
CA SER A 301 11.98 5.82 14.65
C SER A 301 10.51 6.17 14.89
N ARG A 302 9.77 6.70 13.89
CA ARG A 302 8.41 7.21 14.10
C ARG A 302 7.31 6.45 13.37
N ALA A 303 7.63 5.74 12.29
CA ALA A 303 6.70 4.95 11.50
C ALA A 303 5.40 5.73 11.16
N PRO A 304 5.49 6.79 10.33
CA PRO A 304 4.33 7.60 9.97
C PRO A 304 3.37 6.83 9.05
N TYR A 305 2.07 7.17 9.14
CA TYR A 305 1.04 6.72 8.21
C TYR A 305 -0.09 7.75 8.12
N PHE A 306 -0.87 7.73 7.01
CA PHE A 306 -2.11 8.49 6.91
C PHE A 306 -3.32 7.58 7.14
N THR A 307 -4.40 8.18 7.68
CA THR A 307 -5.69 7.53 7.83
C THR A 307 -6.82 8.56 7.75
N LEU A 308 -8.07 8.10 7.71
CA LEU A 308 -9.23 8.98 7.83
C LEU A 308 -9.83 8.90 9.23
N GLU A 309 -10.08 10.06 9.83
CA GLU A 309 -10.83 10.20 11.08
C GLU A 309 -11.99 11.21 10.87
N ALA A 310 -13.21 10.78 11.15
CA ALA A 310 -14.40 11.59 10.91
C ALA A 310 -14.44 12.24 9.50
N GLY A 311 -14.04 11.49 8.48
CA GLY A 311 -14.00 11.95 7.08
C GLY A 311 -12.86 12.91 6.74
N LYS A 312 -11.89 13.12 7.65
CA LYS A 312 -10.73 13.98 7.42
C LYS A 312 -9.47 13.17 7.36
N LEU A 313 -8.62 13.46 6.38
CA LEU A 313 -7.28 12.87 6.33
C LEU A 313 -6.43 13.40 7.49
N VAL A 314 -5.90 12.48 8.28
CA VAL A 314 -4.98 12.76 9.39
C VAL A 314 -3.72 11.91 9.23
N TYR A 315 -2.61 12.40 9.78
CA TYR A 315 -1.40 11.59 9.90
C TYR A 315 -1.20 11.16 11.34
N LYS A 316 -0.57 10.00 11.50
CA LYS A 316 -0.19 9.45 12.80
C LYS A 316 1.24 8.93 12.77
N PHE A 317 1.81 8.78 13.95
CA PHE A 317 3.09 8.14 14.18
C PHE A 317 2.87 6.91 15.05
N ALA A 318 3.23 5.74 14.54
CA ALA A 318 3.04 4.49 15.26
C ALA A 318 4.07 4.28 16.39
N ILE A 319 5.16 5.05 16.37
CA ILE A 319 6.20 5.02 17.40
C ILE A 319 6.31 6.41 18.01
N ASP A 320 6.17 6.49 19.35
CA ASP A 320 6.31 7.73 20.09
C ASP A 320 7.76 8.22 20.06
N PHE A 321 7.92 9.52 19.85
CA PHE A 321 9.21 10.17 19.97
C PHE A 321 9.63 10.17 21.44
N LYS A 322 10.66 9.39 21.77
CA LYS A 322 11.39 9.55 23.04
C LYS A 322 12.60 10.45 22.75
N PRO A 323 12.60 11.72 23.18
CA PRO A 323 13.80 12.54 23.05
C PRO A 323 14.93 11.85 23.81
N GLU A 324 16.06 11.63 23.15
CA GLU A 324 17.27 11.19 23.84
C GLU A 324 17.62 12.28 24.85
N VAL A 325 17.50 11.95 26.12
CA VAL A 325 17.98 12.83 27.20
C VAL A 325 19.49 12.67 27.21
N TYR A 326 20.19 13.53 26.46
CA TYR A 326 21.65 13.67 26.64
C TYR A 326 21.89 14.25 28.02
N ASN A 327 22.21 13.41 28.99
CA ASN A 327 22.80 13.84 30.24
C ASN A 327 24.21 14.32 29.92
N TYR A 328 24.36 15.62 29.70
CA TYR A 328 25.64 16.27 29.79
C TYR A 328 26.02 16.30 31.27
N GLY A 329 26.75 15.25 31.72
CA GLY A 329 27.40 15.20 33.03
C GLY A 329 28.61 16.15 33.07
#